data_722f641c89c2127cbe238bb40ac83454
#
_entry.id   722f641c89c2127cbe238bb40ac83454
#
_cell.length_a   1.000
_cell.length_b   1.000
_cell.length_c   1.000
_cell.angle_alpha   90.00
_cell.angle_beta   90.00
_cell.angle_gamma   90.00
#
_symmetry.space_group_name_H-M   'P 1'
#
loop_
_entity.id
_entity.type
_entity.pdbx_description
1 polymer ?
#
loop_
_entity_poly.entity_id
_entity_poly.type
_entity_poly.pdbx_seq_one_letter_code
_entity_poly.pdbx_strand_id
1 'polypeptide(L)'
;MKFKTLLLLSLLFVTNPLCGYVLEGQSWTRDRTVVMQFSLGPPRVLQDGSTSFNQVGLDAINIWNPYLEHLSLAGILNSPVTPASGDDEISALFDSKVFGDDFDPGVLAITLLTFRGTTMEETDTVFNTAFTWDSYRGPQQGSLIDFRRVAIHEFGHSLGLDHPDDKGQTVPAIMNSHSSDIDTVQPDDIAGVKAIYDTGPAYQNSIEAPVLQNISTRGFIGTDDNVLIGGFIVQGTGPATVILRAIGFSLSAQGITNALEDPMITVFDVNQHQVATNDDWFTSADAETIASFHLDPPNSRESALYLTLQPGNYTAVVQSFSDAQQPPTVGIGLFELFDLHTSGGSAVNISTRGQVFGGDNVLIGGFIVGAPDSKTVVARAIGPSLGGAGVANPLSDPTTELRDGNGLLIQSNDDWQQGPDANTISADGLAPTDPKESALLATLTPGNYTVIVSGVGTATGVALVEVYDLSTSP
;
A
#
# COMPACT_ATOMS: atom_id res chain seq x y z
N MET A 1 2.16 27.16 -31.80
CA MET A 1 3.26 28.11 -32.04
C MET A 1 4.46 27.54 -31.31
N LYS A 2 5.41 26.97 -32.03
CA LYS A 2 6.55 26.23 -31.46
C LYS A 2 7.46 27.22 -30.74
N PHE A 3 7.73 27.08 -29.46
CA PHE A 3 8.79 27.78 -28.76
C PHE A 3 9.94 26.81 -28.46
N LYS A 4 10.94 26.79 -29.34
CA LYS A 4 12.29 26.38 -28.98
C LYS A 4 12.95 27.60 -28.33
N THR A 5 13.18 27.58 -27.04
CA THR A 5 13.98 28.60 -26.38
C THR A 5 15.27 27.97 -25.86
N LEU A 6 16.35 28.23 -26.60
CA LEU A 6 17.72 28.00 -26.17
C LEU A 6 18.06 29.12 -25.19
N LEU A 7 18.18 28.86 -23.91
CA LEU A 7 18.71 29.84 -22.95
C LEU A 7 20.01 29.31 -22.35
N LEU A 8 21.13 29.87 -22.85
CA LEU A 8 22.43 29.73 -22.19
C LEU A 8 22.41 30.62 -20.94
N LEU A 9 22.39 30.01 -19.77
CA LEU A 9 22.72 30.70 -18.52
C LEU A 9 23.83 29.92 -17.81
N SER A 10 25.02 30.53 -17.74
CA SER A 10 26.15 29.99 -17.01
C SER A 10 25.87 30.02 -15.52
N LEU A 11 25.61 28.87 -14.90
CA LEU A 11 25.57 28.70 -13.45
C LEU A 11 26.85 28.01 -12.98
N LEU A 12 27.41 28.57 -11.92
CA LEU A 12 28.54 27.98 -11.20
C LEU A 12 28.16 26.59 -10.68
N PHE A 13 28.86 25.57 -11.16
CA PHE A 13 28.76 24.19 -10.65
C PHE A 13 29.38 24.10 -9.26
N VAL A 14 28.57 23.92 -8.25
CA VAL A 14 29.00 23.22 -7.04
C VAL A 14 28.82 21.73 -7.35
N THR A 15 29.89 21.06 -7.72
CA THR A 15 29.89 19.62 -7.98
C THR A 15 29.73 18.89 -6.67
N ASN A 16 28.54 18.38 -6.40
CA ASN A 16 28.34 17.34 -5.41
C ASN A 16 28.55 16.00 -6.14
N PRO A 17 29.58 15.19 -5.85
CA PRO A 17 30.04 14.12 -6.76
C PRO A 17 29.34 12.78 -6.61
N LEU A 18 28.10 12.72 -6.10
CA LEU A 18 27.40 11.46 -5.79
C LEU A 18 25.90 11.40 -6.19
N CYS A 19 25.36 12.41 -6.86
CA CYS A 19 23.98 12.34 -7.37
C CYS A 19 24.01 12.25 -8.89
N GLY A 20 23.50 11.15 -9.42
CA GLY A 20 23.43 10.88 -10.86
C GLY A 20 22.14 11.33 -11.52
N TYR A 21 21.06 11.56 -10.74
CA TYR A 21 19.76 11.96 -11.26
C TYR A 21 19.76 13.34 -11.93
N VAL A 22 18.84 13.53 -12.86
CA VAL A 22 18.61 14.81 -13.54
C VAL A 22 17.13 15.17 -13.39
N LEU A 23 16.87 16.48 -13.26
CA LEU A 23 15.52 17.00 -13.05
C LEU A 23 15.09 17.83 -14.26
N GLU A 24 13.82 17.70 -14.66
CA GLU A 24 13.17 18.52 -15.70
C GLU A 24 13.12 20.02 -15.32
N GLY A 25 13.15 20.30 -14.02
CA GLY A 25 13.02 21.65 -13.47
C GLY A 25 11.57 22.09 -13.19
N GLN A 26 10.60 21.25 -13.51
CA GLN A 26 9.19 21.40 -13.18
C GLN A 26 8.79 20.30 -12.20
N SER A 27 7.81 20.60 -11.33
CA SER A 27 7.28 19.64 -10.37
C SER A 27 5.84 19.99 -9.99
N TRP A 28 5.11 18.99 -9.48
CA TRP A 28 3.82 19.21 -8.87
C TRP A 28 3.96 20.04 -7.59
N THR A 29 2.90 20.78 -7.25
CA THR A 29 2.77 21.33 -5.89
C THR A 29 2.71 20.19 -4.90
N ARG A 30 3.37 20.36 -3.75
CA ARG A 30 3.38 19.37 -2.68
C ARG A 30 2.03 19.21 -2.00
N ASP A 31 1.90 18.15 -1.19
CA ASP A 31 0.72 17.85 -0.37
C ASP A 31 -0.57 17.69 -1.21
N ARG A 32 -0.45 17.00 -2.35
CA ARG A 32 -1.57 16.69 -3.23
C ARG A 32 -1.50 15.27 -3.76
N THR A 33 -2.65 14.76 -4.21
CA THR A 33 -2.73 13.57 -5.03
C THR A 33 -2.82 13.96 -6.51
N VAL A 34 -1.97 13.37 -7.35
CA VAL A 34 -2.00 13.48 -8.80
C VAL A 34 -2.74 12.25 -9.34
N VAL A 35 -3.88 12.46 -9.98
CA VAL A 35 -4.76 11.38 -10.43
C VAL A 35 -4.61 11.18 -11.93
N MET A 36 -4.11 10.00 -12.34
CA MET A 36 -3.87 9.65 -13.74
C MET A 36 -5.04 8.86 -14.31
N GLN A 37 -5.53 9.27 -15.47
CA GLN A 37 -6.62 8.62 -16.22
C GLN A 37 -6.03 7.53 -17.14
N PHE A 38 -6.25 6.25 -16.84
CA PHE A 38 -5.76 5.16 -17.66
C PHE A 38 -6.76 4.77 -18.75
N SER A 39 -6.40 5.00 -20.02
CA SER A 39 -7.14 4.63 -21.23
C SER A 39 -6.30 3.71 -22.15
N LEU A 40 -5.75 2.63 -21.57
CA LEU A 40 -4.76 1.74 -22.19
C LEU A 40 -5.38 0.52 -22.90
N GLY A 41 -6.64 0.63 -23.28
CA GLY A 41 -7.34 -0.39 -24.05
C GLY A 41 -8.09 -1.44 -23.22
N PRO A 42 -8.74 -2.41 -23.90
CA PRO A 42 -9.60 -3.37 -23.24
C PRO A 42 -8.79 -4.40 -22.40
N PRO A 43 -9.45 -5.08 -21.45
CA PRO A 43 -8.84 -6.15 -20.67
C PRO A 43 -8.24 -7.26 -21.56
N ARG A 44 -7.02 -7.70 -21.23
CA ARG A 44 -6.36 -8.86 -21.81
C ARG A 44 -5.37 -9.44 -20.82
N VAL A 45 -5.21 -10.74 -20.76
CA VAL A 45 -4.20 -11.39 -19.93
C VAL A 45 -2.81 -11.16 -20.54
N LEU A 46 -1.89 -10.67 -19.70
CA LEU A 46 -0.50 -10.39 -20.06
C LEU A 46 0.43 -11.50 -19.53
N GLN A 47 1.70 -11.52 -19.96
CA GLN A 47 2.64 -12.59 -19.59
C GLN A 47 2.93 -12.66 -18.08
N ASP A 48 2.88 -11.54 -17.37
CA ASP A 48 3.06 -11.48 -15.93
C ASP A 48 1.80 -11.86 -15.12
N GLY A 49 0.72 -12.23 -15.80
CA GLY A 49 -0.55 -12.58 -15.19
C GLY A 49 -1.50 -11.39 -14.97
N SER A 50 -1.07 -10.17 -15.24
CA SER A 50 -1.93 -8.98 -15.17
C SER A 50 -3.10 -9.09 -16.17
N THR A 51 -4.25 -8.50 -15.82
CA THR A 51 -5.50 -8.65 -16.59
C THR A 51 -5.75 -7.51 -17.58
N SER A 52 -4.94 -6.45 -17.54
CA SER A 52 -5.01 -5.32 -18.47
C SER A 52 -3.76 -4.43 -18.37
N PHE A 53 -3.48 -3.66 -19.41
CA PHE A 53 -2.47 -2.59 -19.33
C PHE A 53 -2.86 -1.48 -18.36
N ASN A 54 -4.15 -1.21 -18.16
CA ASN A 54 -4.60 -0.25 -17.14
C ASN A 54 -4.17 -0.66 -15.74
N GLN A 55 -4.29 -1.96 -15.40
CA GLN A 55 -3.81 -2.48 -14.12
C GLN A 55 -2.29 -2.37 -13.98
N VAL A 56 -1.54 -2.68 -15.04
CA VAL A 56 -0.07 -2.54 -15.02
C VAL A 56 0.35 -1.07 -14.90
N GLY A 57 -0.39 -0.14 -15.50
CA GLY A 57 -0.17 1.30 -15.34
C GLY A 57 -0.37 1.75 -13.90
N LEU A 58 -1.44 1.28 -13.25
CA LEU A 58 -1.67 1.53 -11.83
C LEU A 58 -0.55 0.95 -10.95
N ASP A 59 -0.10 -0.27 -11.26
CA ASP A 59 1.01 -0.89 -10.53
C ASP A 59 2.31 -0.08 -10.73
N ALA A 60 2.54 0.50 -11.92
CA ALA A 60 3.71 1.31 -12.21
C ALA A 60 3.75 2.63 -11.40
N ILE A 61 2.63 3.34 -11.24
CA ILE A 61 2.59 4.52 -10.36
C ILE A 61 2.75 4.13 -8.89
N ASN A 62 2.23 2.98 -8.48
CA ASN A 62 2.38 2.48 -7.11
C ASN A 62 3.84 2.10 -6.75
N ILE A 63 4.71 1.87 -7.74
CA ILE A 63 6.15 1.69 -7.50
C ILE A 63 6.83 2.98 -7.06
N TRP A 64 6.36 4.14 -7.53
CA TRP A 64 6.89 5.44 -7.14
C TRP A 64 6.35 5.92 -5.79
N ASN A 65 5.09 5.63 -5.46
CA ASN A 65 4.41 6.13 -4.27
C ASN A 65 5.20 5.98 -2.94
N PRO A 66 5.90 4.87 -2.66
CA PRO A 66 6.68 4.72 -1.43
C PRO A 66 7.83 5.74 -1.26
N TYR A 67 8.18 6.47 -2.31
CA TYR A 67 9.30 7.42 -2.33
C TYR A 67 8.84 8.89 -2.45
N LEU A 68 7.53 9.15 -2.40
CA LEU A 68 6.91 10.46 -2.56
C LEU A 68 6.31 10.92 -1.22
N GLU A 69 7.10 11.66 -0.41
CA GLU A 69 6.67 12.05 0.93
C GLU A 69 5.55 13.11 0.92
N HIS A 70 5.63 14.09 -0.01
CA HIS A 70 4.68 15.19 -0.14
C HIS A 70 3.87 15.17 -1.44
N LEU A 71 3.78 14.01 -2.06
CA LEU A 71 2.99 13.80 -3.26
C LEU A 71 2.47 12.36 -3.23
N SER A 72 1.29 12.11 -3.77
CA SER A 72 0.82 10.77 -4.05
C SER A 72 0.33 10.66 -5.48
N LEU A 73 0.48 9.49 -6.09
CA LEU A 73 -0.08 9.16 -7.39
C LEU A 73 -1.27 8.21 -7.20
N ALA A 74 -2.36 8.50 -7.87
CA ALA A 74 -3.53 7.62 -7.95
C ALA A 74 -3.92 7.41 -9.41
N GLY A 75 -4.70 6.35 -9.69
CA GLY A 75 -5.10 6.05 -11.06
C GLY A 75 -6.57 5.67 -11.18
N ILE A 76 -7.24 6.19 -12.21
CA ILE A 76 -8.59 5.78 -12.62
C ILE A 76 -8.45 4.80 -13.78
N LEU A 77 -8.88 3.55 -13.56
CA LEU A 77 -8.79 2.50 -14.57
C LEU A 77 -9.95 2.59 -15.56
N ASN A 78 -9.67 2.32 -16.83
CA ASN A 78 -10.67 2.34 -17.91
C ASN A 78 -11.42 3.68 -17.97
N SER A 79 -10.68 4.77 -17.81
CA SER A 79 -11.28 6.10 -17.81
C SER A 79 -12.13 6.36 -19.04
N PRO A 80 -13.34 6.94 -18.89
CA PRO A 80 -14.17 7.36 -20.01
C PRO A 80 -13.74 8.71 -20.59
N VAL A 81 -12.77 9.40 -19.98
CA VAL A 81 -12.24 10.67 -20.48
C VAL A 81 -11.54 10.42 -21.80
N THR A 82 -11.81 11.29 -22.79
CA THR A 82 -11.06 11.27 -24.06
C THR A 82 -9.82 12.12 -23.86
N PRO A 83 -8.62 11.51 -23.85
CA PRO A 83 -7.39 12.25 -23.58
C PRO A 83 -7.12 13.31 -24.64
N ALA A 84 -6.76 14.52 -24.21
CA ALA A 84 -6.34 15.61 -25.09
C ALA A 84 -5.28 16.45 -24.39
N SER A 85 -4.27 16.89 -25.11
CA SER A 85 -3.23 17.76 -24.51
C SER A 85 -3.78 19.15 -24.18
N GLY A 86 -3.59 19.58 -22.94
CA GLY A 86 -4.03 20.88 -22.43
C GLY A 86 -5.51 20.90 -22.02
N ASP A 87 -6.01 19.77 -21.52
CA ASP A 87 -7.40 19.63 -21.05
C ASP A 87 -7.52 19.61 -19.51
N ASP A 88 -6.41 19.88 -18.81
CA ASP A 88 -6.28 19.85 -17.35
C ASP A 88 -6.43 18.44 -16.74
N GLU A 89 -6.48 17.39 -17.55
CA GLU A 89 -6.49 15.99 -17.11
C GLU A 89 -5.09 15.37 -17.27
N ILE A 90 -4.78 14.38 -16.46
CA ILE A 90 -3.51 13.66 -16.49
C ILE A 90 -3.79 12.29 -17.07
N SER A 91 -3.28 11.97 -18.25
CA SER A 91 -3.70 10.76 -18.95
C SER A 91 -2.55 9.87 -19.40
N ALA A 92 -2.86 8.56 -19.52
CA ALA A 92 -1.99 7.55 -20.11
C ALA A 92 -2.78 6.71 -21.12
N LEU A 93 -2.30 6.67 -22.37
CA LEU A 93 -3.01 6.04 -23.47
C LEU A 93 -2.05 5.40 -24.48
N PHE A 94 -2.59 4.49 -25.30
CA PHE A 94 -1.94 4.01 -26.51
C PHE A 94 -2.46 4.77 -27.73
N ASP A 95 -1.54 5.33 -28.54
CA ASP A 95 -1.86 5.93 -29.83
C ASP A 95 -0.71 5.73 -30.83
N SER A 96 -1.01 5.93 -32.09
CA SER A 96 -0.04 5.98 -33.19
C SER A 96 0.59 7.37 -33.39
N LYS A 97 0.07 8.37 -32.67
CA LYS A 97 0.47 9.78 -32.73
C LYS A 97 0.43 10.40 -31.32
N VAL A 98 1.27 11.39 -31.10
CA VAL A 98 1.27 12.20 -29.88
C VAL A 98 0.35 13.38 -30.10
N PHE A 99 -0.95 13.23 -29.83
CA PHE A 99 -2.00 14.25 -30.05
C PHE A 99 -1.94 14.91 -31.43
N GLY A 100 -1.71 14.08 -32.47
CA GLY A 100 -1.69 14.51 -33.88
C GLY A 100 -0.29 14.64 -34.50
N ASP A 101 0.77 14.75 -33.70
CA ASP A 101 2.15 14.72 -34.15
C ASP A 101 2.69 13.30 -34.27
N ASP A 102 3.61 13.04 -35.20
CA ASP A 102 4.21 11.72 -35.37
C ASP A 102 5.30 11.47 -34.30
N PHE A 103 5.43 10.22 -33.85
CA PHE A 103 6.58 9.80 -33.04
C PHE A 103 7.87 9.87 -33.86
N ASP A 104 8.97 10.25 -33.23
CA ASP A 104 10.29 10.06 -33.81
C ASP A 104 10.63 8.57 -33.95
N PRO A 105 11.45 8.15 -34.95
CA PRO A 105 11.78 6.76 -35.17
C PRO A 105 12.41 6.11 -33.92
N GLY A 106 11.87 5.00 -33.48
CA GLY A 106 12.39 4.22 -32.34
C GLY A 106 11.87 4.66 -30.97
N VAL A 107 11.08 5.70 -30.88
CA VAL A 107 10.52 6.19 -29.61
C VAL A 107 9.34 5.30 -29.18
N LEU A 108 9.46 4.72 -27.97
CA LEU A 108 8.49 3.79 -27.40
C LEU A 108 7.28 4.49 -26.80
N ALA A 109 7.53 5.61 -26.10
CA ALA A 109 6.51 6.42 -25.47
C ALA A 109 7.00 7.88 -25.36
N ILE A 110 6.11 8.79 -25.04
CA ILE A 110 6.41 10.20 -24.76
C ILE A 110 5.52 10.68 -23.63
N THR A 111 6.11 11.35 -22.65
CA THR A 111 5.37 12.12 -21.64
C THR A 111 5.46 13.59 -21.97
N LEU A 112 4.31 14.21 -22.19
CA LEU A 112 4.18 15.66 -22.37
C LEU A 112 3.96 16.32 -21.02
N LEU A 113 4.63 17.44 -20.78
CA LEU A 113 4.51 18.23 -19.57
C LEU A 113 3.86 19.57 -19.89
N THR A 114 2.71 19.86 -19.29
CA THR A 114 2.08 21.19 -19.28
C THR A 114 2.34 21.84 -17.92
N PHE A 115 2.91 23.05 -17.92
CA PHE A 115 3.34 23.70 -16.69
C PHE A 115 3.27 25.22 -16.77
N ARG A 116 3.19 25.85 -15.60
CA ARG A 116 3.26 27.31 -15.42
C ARG A 116 4.45 27.67 -14.51
N GLY A 117 5.47 28.28 -15.09
CA GLY A 117 6.72 28.51 -14.38
C GLY A 117 7.44 27.21 -14.07
N THR A 118 7.55 26.86 -12.79
CA THR A 118 8.11 25.58 -12.33
C THR A 118 7.05 24.61 -11.81
N THR A 119 5.77 24.98 -11.90
CA THR A 119 4.66 24.15 -11.42
C THR A 119 4.06 23.37 -12.57
N MET A 120 4.04 22.05 -12.46
CA MET A 120 3.29 21.17 -13.36
C MET A 120 1.79 21.37 -13.16
N GLU A 121 1.05 21.43 -14.24
CA GLU A 121 -0.40 21.54 -14.27
C GLU A 121 -1.03 20.25 -14.83
N GLU A 122 -0.36 19.62 -15.83
CA GLU A 122 -0.86 18.41 -16.50
C GLU A 122 0.32 17.59 -17.02
N THR A 123 0.15 16.27 -17.11
CA THR A 123 1.08 15.39 -17.82
C THR A 123 0.32 14.32 -18.59
N ASP A 124 0.68 14.12 -19.88
CA ASP A 124 0.09 13.09 -20.72
C ASP A 124 1.13 12.13 -21.22
N THR A 125 0.93 10.84 -21.01
CA THR A 125 1.82 9.80 -21.48
C THR A 125 1.19 9.03 -22.64
N VAL A 126 1.83 9.06 -23.80
CA VAL A 126 1.36 8.35 -25.00
C VAL A 126 2.33 7.22 -25.35
N PHE A 127 1.85 5.98 -25.31
CA PHE A 127 2.59 4.77 -25.69
C PHE A 127 2.36 4.47 -27.19
N ASN A 128 3.46 4.29 -27.92
CA ASN A 128 3.44 4.14 -29.37
C ASN A 128 2.93 2.77 -29.82
N THR A 129 1.79 2.76 -30.52
CA THR A 129 1.17 1.52 -31.06
C THR A 129 1.95 0.87 -32.21
N ALA A 130 3.03 1.49 -32.72
CA ALA A 130 3.89 0.86 -33.72
C ALA A 130 4.69 -0.33 -33.17
N PHE A 131 4.77 -0.48 -31.84
CA PHE A 131 5.48 -1.58 -31.18
C PHE A 131 4.51 -2.66 -30.68
N THR A 132 5.09 -3.85 -30.44
CA THR A 132 4.35 -4.96 -29.82
C THR A 132 4.58 -4.92 -28.31
N TRP A 133 3.52 -4.75 -27.55
CA TRP A 133 3.53 -4.59 -26.11
C TRP A 133 3.02 -5.82 -25.37
N ASP A 134 3.66 -6.12 -24.25
CA ASP A 134 3.19 -7.05 -23.23
C ASP A 134 3.66 -6.55 -21.85
N SER A 135 3.39 -7.27 -20.77
CA SER A 135 3.98 -7.03 -19.46
C SER A 135 4.62 -8.31 -18.96
N TYR A 136 5.89 -8.22 -18.57
CA TYR A 136 6.68 -9.34 -18.06
C TYR A 136 7.73 -8.85 -17.07
N ARG A 137 8.43 -9.77 -16.41
CA ARG A 137 9.49 -9.46 -15.44
C ARG A 137 10.85 -9.96 -15.96
N GLY A 138 11.93 -9.33 -15.46
CA GLY A 138 13.30 -9.71 -15.77
C GLY A 138 13.82 -9.15 -17.10
N PRO A 139 14.79 -9.82 -17.75
CA PRO A 139 15.49 -9.30 -18.92
C PRO A 139 14.57 -9.03 -20.12
N GLN A 140 14.99 -8.08 -20.96
CA GLN A 140 14.28 -7.74 -22.20
C GLN A 140 14.10 -8.95 -23.13
N GLN A 141 12.95 -9.04 -23.80
CA GLN A 141 12.57 -10.17 -24.65
C GLN A 141 12.56 -9.80 -26.14
N GLY A 142 13.73 -9.48 -26.69
CA GLY A 142 13.89 -9.18 -28.11
C GLY A 142 13.12 -7.92 -28.55
N SER A 143 12.15 -8.09 -29.47
CA SER A 143 11.32 -6.97 -29.98
C SER A 143 10.01 -6.78 -29.21
N LEU A 144 9.74 -7.60 -28.20
CA LEU A 144 8.57 -7.47 -27.35
C LEU A 144 8.86 -6.43 -26.26
N ILE A 145 8.09 -5.36 -26.23
CA ILE A 145 8.31 -4.27 -25.29
C ILE A 145 7.56 -4.55 -23.98
N ASP A 146 8.27 -4.45 -22.85
CA ASP A 146 7.68 -4.54 -21.52
C ASP A 146 7.02 -3.21 -21.16
N PHE A 147 5.69 -3.19 -21.20
CA PHE A 147 4.89 -2.02 -20.87
C PHE A 147 5.16 -1.50 -19.46
N ARG A 148 5.26 -2.39 -18.46
CA ARG A 148 5.51 -1.99 -17.07
C ARG A 148 6.80 -1.20 -16.93
N ARG A 149 7.88 -1.67 -17.54
CA ARG A 149 9.19 -1.02 -17.53
C ARG A 149 9.12 0.39 -18.12
N VAL A 150 8.52 0.51 -19.29
CA VAL A 150 8.36 1.80 -19.97
C VAL A 150 7.39 2.70 -19.19
N ALA A 151 6.32 2.17 -18.62
CA ALA A 151 5.39 2.95 -17.80
C ALA A 151 6.07 3.52 -16.53
N ILE A 152 6.90 2.73 -15.83
CA ILE A 152 7.68 3.24 -14.69
C ILE A 152 8.59 4.39 -15.11
N HIS A 153 9.27 4.28 -16.26
CA HIS A 153 10.12 5.33 -16.82
C HIS A 153 9.31 6.60 -17.14
N GLU A 154 8.27 6.49 -17.94
CA GLU A 154 7.44 7.62 -18.35
C GLU A 154 6.77 8.35 -17.16
N PHE A 155 6.35 7.60 -16.16
CA PHE A 155 5.78 8.20 -14.95
C PHE A 155 6.86 8.88 -14.08
N GLY A 156 8.14 8.53 -14.25
CA GLY A 156 9.26 9.30 -13.71
C GLY A 156 9.33 10.70 -14.33
N HIS A 157 9.10 10.87 -15.63
CA HIS A 157 8.96 12.19 -16.27
C HIS A 157 7.74 12.94 -15.72
N SER A 158 6.61 12.26 -15.52
CA SER A 158 5.44 12.85 -14.85
C SER A 158 5.73 13.32 -13.41
N LEU A 159 6.81 12.84 -12.80
CA LEU A 159 7.30 13.28 -11.49
C LEU A 159 8.40 14.36 -11.57
N GLY A 160 8.87 14.72 -12.77
CA GLY A 160 9.89 15.76 -12.99
C GLY A 160 11.31 15.23 -13.09
N LEU A 161 11.51 13.94 -13.31
CA LEU A 161 12.82 13.36 -13.61
C LEU A 161 13.14 13.45 -15.11
N ASP A 162 14.39 13.75 -15.45
CA ASP A 162 14.96 13.74 -16.80
C ASP A 162 15.99 12.60 -16.93
N HIS A 163 16.50 12.35 -18.12
CA HIS A 163 17.45 11.29 -18.46
C HIS A 163 18.86 11.58 -17.95
N PRO A 164 19.41 10.80 -17.00
CA PRO A 164 20.77 11.02 -16.50
C PRO A 164 21.85 10.73 -17.55
N ASP A 165 21.68 9.73 -18.41
CA ASP A 165 22.64 9.36 -19.46
C ASP A 165 22.72 10.42 -20.58
N ASP A 166 21.67 11.13 -20.91
CA ASP A 166 21.68 12.27 -21.86
C ASP A 166 22.50 13.47 -21.34
N LYS A 167 22.73 13.53 -20.03
CA LYS A 167 23.62 14.52 -19.39
C LYS A 167 25.00 13.96 -19.10
N GLY A 168 25.35 12.81 -19.68
CA GLY A 168 26.67 12.18 -19.62
C GLY A 168 26.94 11.43 -18.32
N GLN A 169 25.93 11.09 -17.57
CA GLN A 169 26.05 10.28 -16.35
C GLN A 169 25.97 8.78 -16.70
N THR A 170 26.63 7.93 -15.91
CA THR A 170 26.69 6.48 -16.11
C THR A 170 26.21 5.76 -14.85
N VAL A 171 24.95 5.98 -14.51
CA VAL A 171 24.31 5.39 -13.31
C VAL A 171 23.29 4.32 -13.71
N PRO A 172 23.10 3.26 -12.91
CA PRO A 172 21.95 2.40 -13.06
C PRO A 172 20.68 3.19 -12.68
N ALA A 173 19.82 3.45 -13.67
CA ALA A 173 18.57 4.17 -13.48
C ALA A 173 17.49 3.64 -14.43
N ILE A 174 16.25 3.57 -13.99
CA ILE A 174 15.12 3.32 -14.86
C ILE A 174 14.93 4.51 -15.82
N MET A 175 15.33 5.70 -15.37
CA MET A 175 15.25 6.96 -16.12
C MET A 175 16.32 7.12 -17.22
N ASN A 176 17.20 6.16 -17.46
CA ASN A 176 18.09 6.23 -18.62
C ASN A 176 17.28 6.25 -19.93
N SER A 177 17.71 7.08 -20.90
CA SER A 177 17.01 7.31 -22.19
C SER A 177 16.84 6.06 -23.03
N HIS A 178 17.61 5.01 -22.75
CA HIS A 178 17.53 3.72 -23.43
C HIS A 178 17.04 2.63 -22.49
N SER A 179 16.00 1.92 -22.91
CA SER A 179 15.48 0.76 -22.17
C SER A 179 16.57 -0.30 -22.00
N SER A 180 16.71 -0.83 -20.78
CA SER A 180 17.68 -1.85 -20.39
C SER A 180 17.00 -3.02 -19.66
N ASP A 181 17.77 -3.93 -19.06
CA ASP A 181 17.24 -5.00 -18.21
C ASP A 181 16.73 -4.51 -16.82
N ILE A 182 16.93 -3.23 -16.53
CA ILE A 182 16.34 -2.61 -15.32
C ILE A 182 14.82 -2.52 -15.48
N ASP A 183 14.06 -3.09 -14.57
CA ASP A 183 12.60 -3.18 -14.62
C ASP A 183 11.90 -2.59 -13.37
N THR A 184 12.65 -1.85 -12.54
CA THR A 184 12.13 -1.12 -11.38
C THR A 184 13.01 0.10 -11.06
N VAL A 185 12.51 1.02 -10.25
CA VAL A 185 13.26 2.21 -9.80
C VAL A 185 14.55 1.83 -9.09
N GLN A 186 15.60 2.61 -9.34
CA GLN A 186 16.93 2.42 -8.78
C GLN A 186 17.22 3.50 -7.72
N PRO A 187 18.26 3.33 -6.89
CA PRO A 187 18.62 4.34 -5.88
C PRO A 187 18.78 5.75 -6.42
N ASP A 188 19.22 5.90 -7.66
CA ASP A 188 19.39 7.19 -8.33
C ASP A 188 18.05 7.85 -8.66
N ASP A 189 17.11 7.08 -9.22
CA ASP A 189 15.74 7.53 -9.52
C ASP A 189 15.03 7.98 -8.24
N ILE A 190 15.15 7.18 -7.17
CA ILE A 190 14.61 7.48 -5.85
C ILE A 190 15.20 8.77 -5.27
N ALA A 191 16.53 8.96 -5.38
CA ALA A 191 17.18 10.19 -4.92
C ALA A 191 16.66 11.41 -5.69
N GLY A 192 16.37 11.25 -6.98
CA GLY A 192 15.80 12.31 -7.82
C GLY A 192 14.43 12.77 -7.36
N VAL A 193 13.46 11.86 -7.18
CA VAL A 193 12.11 12.23 -6.71
C VAL A 193 12.13 12.79 -5.29
N LYS A 194 12.99 12.27 -4.41
CA LYS A 194 13.20 12.82 -3.08
C LYS A 194 13.76 14.24 -3.12
N ALA A 195 14.71 14.53 -4.00
CA ALA A 195 15.22 15.88 -4.17
C ALA A 195 14.14 16.88 -4.60
N ILE A 196 13.11 16.43 -5.33
CA ILE A 196 11.98 17.28 -5.75
C ILE A 196 10.96 17.43 -4.61
N TYR A 197 10.55 16.32 -4.00
CA TYR A 197 9.38 16.29 -3.14
C TYR A 197 9.70 16.28 -1.64
N ASP A 198 10.92 15.88 -1.22
CA ASP A 198 11.32 15.88 0.19
C ASP A 198 12.00 17.20 0.64
N THR A 199 12.47 18.07 -0.29
CA THR A 199 13.17 19.33 0.04
C THR A 199 12.18 20.47 0.34
N GLY A 200 11.72 20.59 1.57
CA GLY A 200 11.09 21.79 2.14
C GLY A 200 11.94 22.31 3.30
N PRO A 201 11.70 23.55 3.83
CA PRO A 201 12.17 23.87 5.15
C PRO A 201 11.70 22.73 6.02
N ALA A 202 12.63 22.09 6.72
CA ALA A 202 12.30 21.06 7.67
C ALA A 202 11.12 21.57 8.50
N TYR A 203 9.92 21.11 8.18
CA TYR A 203 8.88 21.10 9.16
C TYR A 203 9.51 20.29 10.27
N GLN A 204 9.81 20.95 11.38
CA GLN A 204 10.30 20.29 12.57
C GLN A 204 9.14 19.48 13.13
N ASN A 205 8.70 18.52 12.35
CA ASN A 205 8.08 17.37 12.94
C ASN A 205 9.23 16.61 13.59
N SER A 206 9.22 16.62 14.90
CA SER A 206 9.82 15.56 15.69
C SER A 206 9.69 14.29 14.86
N ILE A 207 10.81 13.68 14.51
CA ILE A 207 10.91 12.43 13.77
C ILE A 207 10.05 11.42 14.52
N GLU A 208 8.76 11.35 14.15
CA GLU A 208 7.97 10.18 14.47
C GLU A 208 8.50 9.11 13.51
N ALA A 209 9.07 8.09 14.10
CA ALA A 209 9.63 6.95 13.39
C ALA A 209 8.60 6.41 12.38
N PRO A 210 9.02 5.99 11.16
CA PRO A 210 8.12 5.52 10.13
C PRO A 210 7.16 4.46 10.69
N VAL A 211 5.89 4.76 10.63
CA VAL A 211 4.79 3.96 11.20
C VAL A 211 4.45 2.82 10.23
N LEU A 212 3.89 1.74 10.73
CA LEU A 212 3.23 0.74 9.91
C LEU A 212 2.08 1.42 9.14
N GLN A 213 2.16 1.49 7.80
CA GLN A 213 1.26 2.34 6.99
C GLN A 213 -0.13 1.74 6.77
N ASN A 214 -0.26 0.44 6.89
CA ASN A 214 -1.51 -0.30 6.73
C ASN A 214 -1.56 -1.45 7.72
N ILE A 215 -2.72 -1.66 8.30
CA ILE A 215 -3.04 -2.78 9.16
C ILE A 215 -4.16 -3.54 8.48
N SER A 216 -3.93 -4.81 8.19
CA SER A 216 -4.98 -5.67 7.65
C SER A 216 -5.04 -6.99 8.39
N THR A 217 -6.24 -7.55 8.58
CA THR A 217 -6.38 -8.88 9.16
C THR A 217 -7.50 -9.65 8.49
N ARG A 218 -7.14 -10.82 7.96
CA ARG A 218 -8.09 -11.77 7.42
C ARG A 218 -8.32 -12.90 8.41
N GLY A 219 -9.59 -13.17 8.68
CA GLY A 219 -9.98 -14.27 9.58
C GLY A 219 -11.40 -14.73 9.35
N PHE A 220 -11.77 -15.82 10.02
CA PHE A 220 -13.15 -16.32 10.02
C PHE A 220 -14.01 -15.50 10.98
N ILE A 221 -15.18 -15.10 10.50
CA ILE A 221 -16.21 -14.38 11.23
C ILE A 221 -17.40 -15.31 11.37
N GLY A 222 -17.73 -15.64 12.62
CA GLY A 222 -18.87 -16.44 13.00
C GLY A 222 -20.02 -15.61 13.53
N THR A 223 -20.86 -16.24 14.35
CA THR A 223 -21.95 -15.58 15.07
C THR A 223 -21.58 -15.31 16.52
N ASP A 224 -22.34 -14.47 17.19
CA ASP A 224 -22.21 -14.11 18.60
C ASP A 224 -20.81 -13.54 18.93
N ASP A 225 -20.05 -14.18 19.82
CA ASP A 225 -18.72 -13.74 20.24
C ASP A 225 -17.59 -14.15 19.25
N ASN A 226 -17.91 -14.91 18.21
CA ASN A 226 -16.96 -15.36 17.19
C ASN A 226 -16.78 -14.34 16.08
N VAL A 227 -16.50 -13.10 16.45
CA VAL A 227 -16.27 -11.96 15.56
C VAL A 227 -14.77 -11.71 15.34
N LEU A 228 -14.43 -10.95 14.32
CA LEU A 228 -13.07 -10.46 14.14
C LEU A 228 -12.92 -9.12 14.87
N ILE A 229 -11.91 -9.01 15.75
CA ILE A 229 -11.71 -7.80 16.55
C ILE A 229 -10.33 -7.23 16.25
N GLY A 230 -10.28 -6.06 15.61
CA GLY A 230 -9.08 -5.29 15.37
C GLY A 230 -8.87 -4.22 16.46
N GLY A 231 -7.80 -4.33 17.25
CA GLY A 231 -7.34 -3.31 18.16
C GLY A 231 -6.27 -2.43 17.49
N PHE A 232 -6.34 -1.14 17.69
CA PHE A 232 -5.33 -0.20 17.23
C PHE A 232 -5.19 0.99 18.20
N ILE A 233 -4.05 1.65 18.14
CA ILE A 233 -3.72 2.78 19.02
C ILE A 233 -3.47 4.00 18.12
N VAL A 234 -4.12 5.11 18.43
CA VAL A 234 -3.76 6.41 17.87
C VAL A 234 -2.78 7.09 18.81
N GLN A 235 -1.58 7.38 18.34
CA GLN A 235 -0.51 8.09 19.04
C GLN A 235 -0.24 9.45 18.39
N GLY A 236 0.57 10.28 19.05
CA GLY A 236 0.96 11.59 18.56
C GLY A 236 0.34 12.74 19.34
N THR A 237 0.59 13.96 18.88
CA THR A 237 0.15 15.20 19.55
C THR A 237 -1.21 15.73 19.06
N GLY A 238 -1.76 15.10 18.04
CA GLY A 238 -3.03 15.46 17.41
C GLY A 238 -3.87 14.24 17.04
N PRO A 239 -5.03 14.44 16.41
CA PRO A 239 -5.87 13.35 15.93
C PRO A 239 -5.22 12.63 14.75
N ALA A 240 -5.59 11.37 14.51
CA ALA A 240 -5.32 10.64 13.27
C ALA A 240 -6.60 10.57 12.42
N THR A 241 -6.46 10.76 11.11
CA THR A 241 -7.55 10.51 10.15
C THR A 241 -7.32 9.16 9.50
N VAL A 242 -8.31 8.28 9.62
CA VAL A 242 -8.21 6.88 9.19
C VAL A 242 -9.41 6.46 8.34
N ILE A 243 -9.18 5.51 7.43
CA ILE A 243 -10.25 4.74 6.81
C ILE A 243 -10.17 3.30 7.31
N LEU A 244 -11.29 2.79 7.83
CA LEU A 244 -11.43 1.39 8.21
C LEU A 244 -12.36 0.71 7.20
N ARG A 245 -12.04 -0.53 6.80
CA ARG A 245 -12.87 -1.32 5.88
C ARG A 245 -13.10 -2.72 6.43
N ALA A 246 -14.28 -3.28 6.13
CA ALA A 246 -14.51 -4.72 6.24
C ALA A 246 -14.94 -5.26 4.88
N ILE A 247 -14.07 -6.07 4.31
CA ILE A 247 -14.27 -6.71 3.01
C ILE A 247 -14.70 -8.16 3.23
N GLY A 248 -15.70 -8.58 2.50
CA GLY A 248 -16.25 -9.94 2.58
C GLY A 248 -16.51 -10.52 1.21
N PHE A 249 -17.67 -10.25 0.63
CA PHE A 249 -18.11 -10.80 -0.66
C PHE A 249 -17.06 -10.67 -1.77
N SER A 250 -16.37 -9.55 -1.84
CA SER A 250 -15.34 -9.28 -2.86
C SER A 250 -14.14 -10.22 -2.78
N LEU A 251 -13.88 -10.87 -1.63
CA LEU A 251 -12.82 -11.86 -1.48
C LEU A 251 -13.07 -13.11 -2.34
N SER A 252 -14.31 -13.36 -2.75
CA SER A 252 -14.67 -14.48 -3.63
C SER A 252 -13.97 -14.37 -5.00
N ALA A 253 -13.77 -13.15 -5.50
CA ALA A 253 -13.02 -12.90 -6.74
C ALA A 253 -11.53 -13.27 -6.62
N GLN A 254 -11.01 -13.39 -5.39
CA GLN A 254 -9.65 -13.82 -5.08
C GLN A 254 -9.55 -15.30 -4.71
N GLY A 255 -10.63 -16.08 -4.95
CA GLY A 255 -10.68 -17.52 -4.72
C GLY A 255 -11.12 -17.94 -3.31
N ILE A 256 -11.55 -17.03 -2.45
CA ILE A 256 -12.11 -17.35 -1.12
C ILE A 256 -13.56 -17.80 -1.28
N THR A 257 -13.80 -19.11 -1.23
CA THR A 257 -15.11 -19.71 -1.55
C THR A 257 -16.15 -19.54 -0.44
N ASN A 258 -15.72 -19.24 0.79
CA ASN A 258 -16.57 -19.03 1.97
C ASN A 258 -16.41 -17.58 2.49
N ALA A 259 -16.35 -16.61 1.60
CA ALA A 259 -16.29 -15.20 1.96
C ALA A 259 -17.58 -14.77 2.70
N LEU A 260 -17.45 -13.87 3.68
CA LEU A 260 -18.59 -13.29 4.39
C LEU A 260 -19.43 -12.45 3.43
N GLU A 261 -20.74 -12.66 3.40
CA GLU A 261 -21.61 -12.01 2.40
C GLU A 261 -21.82 -10.51 2.67
N ASP A 262 -21.94 -10.15 3.95
CA ASP A 262 -22.39 -8.81 4.37
C ASP A 262 -21.71 -8.42 5.69
N PRO A 263 -20.48 -7.84 5.62
CA PRO A 263 -19.70 -7.44 6.78
C PRO A 263 -20.15 -6.08 7.32
N MET A 264 -20.21 -5.94 8.64
CA MET A 264 -20.47 -4.69 9.36
C MET A 264 -19.27 -4.36 10.26
N ILE A 265 -18.85 -3.10 10.30
CA ILE A 265 -17.86 -2.57 11.25
C ILE A 265 -18.55 -1.74 12.33
N THR A 266 -18.14 -1.94 13.59
CA THR A 266 -18.44 -1.04 14.70
C THR A 266 -17.15 -0.71 15.43
N VAL A 267 -16.86 0.60 15.61
CA VAL A 267 -15.67 1.10 16.31
C VAL A 267 -16.05 1.59 17.69
N PHE A 268 -15.25 1.20 18.70
CA PHE A 268 -15.42 1.57 20.10
C PHE A 268 -14.16 2.27 20.64
N ASP A 269 -14.35 3.22 21.57
CA ASP A 269 -13.26 3.81 22.36
C ASP A 269 -12.86 2.89 23.54
N VAL A 270 -11.84 3.33 24.31
CA VAL A 270 -11.34 2.61 25.48
C VAL A 270 -12.40 2.42 26.58
N ASN A 271 -13.45 3.25 26.62
CA ASN A 271 -14.55 3.17 27.57
C ASN A 271 -15.72 2.32 27.03
N GLN A 272 -15.54 1.65 25.91
CA GLN A 272 -16.55 0.86 25.18
C GLN A 272 -17.74 1.70 24.67
N HIS A 273 -17.55 3.02 24.49
CA HIS A 273 -18.54 3.82 23.79
C HIS A 273 -18.40 3.62 22.29
N GLN A 274 -19.52 3.38 21.61
CA GLN A 274 -19.54 3.31 20.17
C GLN A 274 -19.19 4.66 19.55
N VAL A 275 -18.12 4.69 18.77
CA VAL A 275 -17.64 5.87 18.03
C VAL A 275 -18.36 5.98 16.70
N ALA A 276 -18.42 4.87 15.95
CA ALA A 276 -19.05 4.79 14.63
C ALA A 276 -19.46 3.36 14.29
N THR A 277 -20.36 3.22 13.34
CA THR A 277 -20.74 1.92 12.74
C THR A 277 -21.16 2.12 11.30
N ASN A 278 -20.91 1.12 10.47
CA ASN A 278 -21.36 1.06 9.09
C ASN A 278 -21.52 -0.41 8.66
N ASP A 279 -22.50 -0.69 7.83
CA ASP A 279 -22.70 -1.98 7.15
C ASP A 279 -22.56 -1.82 5.64
N ASP A 280 -23.13 -0.80 5.06
CA ASP A 280 -23.11 -0.49 3.63
C ASP A 280 -22.34 0.81 3.39
N TRP A 281 -21.08 0.76 2.97
CA TRP A 281 -20.24 1.95 2.78
C TRP A 281 -20.89 2.97 1.81
N PHE A 282 -21.55 2.47 0.78
CA PHE A 282 -22.15 3.29 -0.28
C PHE A 282 -23.27 4.20 0.24
N THR A 283 -23.94 3.85 1.35
CA THR A 283 -25.01 4.66 1.97
C THR A 283 -24.46 5.66 3.01
N SER A 284 -23.17 5.61 3.30
CA SER A 284 -22.51 6.51 4.24
C SER A 284 -22.50 7.95 3.74
N ALA A 285 -22.59 8.91 4.67
CA ALA A 285 -22.38 10.32 4.35
C ALA A 285 -20.95 10.62 3.85
N ASP A 286 -19.99 9.74 4.17
CA ASP A 286 -18.58 9.86 3.79
C ASP A 286 -18.23 9.05 2.53
N ALA A 287 -19.20 8.47 1.83
CA ALA A 287 -18.96 7.61 0.67
C ALA A 287 -18.13 8.30 -0.42
N GLU A 288 -18.44 9.56 -0.76
CA GLU A 288 -17.67 10.34 -1.73
C GLU A 288 -16.24 10.60 -1.25
N THR A 289 -16.06 10.86 0.06
CA THR A 289 -14.74 11.05 0.65
C THR A 289 -13.94 9.76 0.59
N ILE A 290 -14.51 8.62 1.00
CA ILE A 290 -13.87 7.30 0.94
C ILE A 290 -13.47 6.97 -0.50
N ALA A 291 -14.36 7.19 -1.47
CA ALA A 291 -14.08 6.96 -2.89
C ALA A 291 -12.97 7.88 -3.42
N SER A 292 -12.87 9.12 -2.94
CA SER A 292 -11.80 10.04 -3.34
C SER A 292 -10.40 9.59 -2.91
N PHE A 293 -10.30 8.75 -1.87
CA PHE A 293 -9.06 8.08 -1.47
C PHE A 293 -8.83 6.75 -2.18
N HIS A 294 -9.74 6.33 -3.08
CA HIS A 294 -9.71 5.02 -3.76
C HIS A 294 -9.64 3.83 -2.79
N LEU A 295 -10.22 4.01 -1.63
CA LEU A 295 -10.32 3.00 -0.59
C LEU A 295 -11.75 2.48 -0.43
N ASP A 296 -12.63 2.79 -1.38
CA ASP A 296 -13.98 2.27 -1.40
C ASP A 296 -13.99 0.74 -1.59
N PRO A 297 -14.78 0.02 -0.79
CA PRO A 297 -14.95 -1.41 -0.97
C PRO A 297 -15.52 -1.74 -2.36
N PRO A 298 -15.06 -2.84 -3.01
CA PRO A 298 -15.54 -3.20 -4.36
C PRO A 298 -17.03 -3.57 -4.43
N ASN A 299 -17.64 -3.97 -3.31
CA ASN A 299 -19.07 -4.28 -3.24
C ASN A 299 -19.79 -3.26 -2.34
N SER A 300 -20.96 -2.81 -2.75
CA SER A 300 -21.74 -1.79 -2.04
C SER A 300 -22.21 -2.21 -0.65
N ARG A 301 -22.34 -3.53 -0.39
CA ARG A 301 -22.69 -4.10 0.91
C ARG A 301 -21.51 -4.36 1.83
N GLU A 302 -20.32 -4.02 1.41
CA GLU A 302 -19.15 -4.06 2.28
C GLU A 302 -19.07 -2.76 3.08
N SER A 303 -18.38 -2.80 4.19
CA SER A 303 -18.41 -1.72 5.17
C SER A 303 -17.15 -0.83 5.08
N ALA A 304 -17.33 0.48 5.19
CA ALA A 304 -16.22 1.42 5.37
C ALA A 304 -16.60 2.61 6.24
N LEU A 305 -15.63 3.12 6.99
CA LEU A 305 -15.74 4.28 7.87
C LEU A 305 -14.57 5.24 7.63
N TYR A 306 -14.85 6.52 7.46
CA TYR A 306 -13.88 7.61 7.48
C TYR A 306 -13.96 8.31 8.83
N LEU A 307 -12.87 8.29 9.61
CA LEU A 307 -12.89 8.79 11.00
C LEU A 307 -11.68 9.67 11.30
N THR A 308 -11.90 10.72 12.10
CA THR A 308 -10.83 11.49 12.74
C THR A 308 -10.86 11.19 14.24
N LEU A 309 -9.83 10.49 14.72
CA LEU A 309 -9.75 9.91 16.05
C LEU A 309 -8.69 10.61 16.90
N GLN A 310 -9.01 10.95 18.14
CA GLN A 310 -8.05 11.52 19.09
C GLN A 310 -7.03 10.44 19.55
N PRO A 311 -5.85 10.82 20.05
CA PRO A 311 -4.93 9.87 20.67
C PRO A 311 -5.63 9.00 21.72
N GLY A 312 -5.46 7.68 21.61
CA GLY A 312 -6.14 6.71 22.49
C GLY A 312 -6.21 5.31 21.87
N ASN A 313 -6.79 4.38 22.62
CA ASN A 313 -6.98 2.99 22.21
C ASN A 313 -8.37 2.80 21.62
N TYR A 314 -8.46 2.10 20.52
CA TYR A 314 -9.70 1.82 19.80
C TYR A 314 -9.84 0.34 19.47
N THR A 315 -11.08 -0.09 19.34
CA THR A 315 -11.43 -1.45 18.95
C THR A 315 -12.43 -1.41 17.82
N ALA A 316 -12.10 -2.03 16.69
CA ALA A 316 -13.01 -2.28 15.60
C ALA A 316 -13.53 -3.73 15.68
N VAL A 317 -14.83 -3.90 15.73
CA VAL A 317 -15.49 -5.21 15.70
C VAL A 317 -16.07 -5.40 14.30
N VAL A 318 -15.64 -6.47 13.63
CA VAL A 318 -16.19 -6.87 12.34
C VAL A 318 -17.04 -8.13 12.52
N GLN A 319 -18.28 -8.03 12.13
CA GLN A 319 -19.28 -9.10 12.24
C GLN A 319 -20.15 -9.15 10.98
N SER A 320 -21.00 -10.18 10.85
CA SER A 320 -22.04 -10.18 9.84
C SER A 320 -23.12 -9.18 10.18
N PHE A 321 -23.55 -8.39 9.21
CA PHE A 321 -24.81 -7.65 9.33
C PHE A 321 -25.99 -8.61 9.53
N SER A 322 -26.95 -8.22 10.36
CA SER A 322 -28.19 -8.98 10.54
C SER A 322 -29.31 -8.06 11.01
N ASP A 323 -30.50 -8.33 10.49
CA ASP A 323 -31.73 -7.66 10.92
C ASP A 323 -32.91 -8.68 10.97
N ALA A 324 -34.14 -8.19 11.09
CA ALA A 324 -35.34 -9.04 11.16
C ALA A 324 -35.61 -9.79 9.84
N GLN A 325 -35.04 -9.36 8.72
CA GLN A 325 -35.19 -9.90 7.37
C GLN A 325 -33.99 -10.73 6.93
N GLN A 326 -32.83 -10.46 7.50
CA GLN A 326 -31.55 -11.06 7.11
C GLN A 326 -30.85 -11.65 8.35
N PRO A 327 -30.83 -12.98 8.49
CA PRO A 327 -30.10 -13.62 9.58
C PRO A 327 -28.59 -13.48 9.35
N PRO A 328 -27.76 -13.50 10.43
CA PRO A 328 -26.32 -13.39 10.27
C PRO A 328 -25.77 -14.57 9.46
N THR A 329 -24.82 -14.28 8.59
CA THR A 329 -24.03 -15.26 7.85
C THR A 329 -22.69 -15.49 8.54
N VAL A 330 -21.93 -16.49 8.07
CA VAL A 330 -20.57 -16.76 8.57
C VAL A 330 -19.62 -16.90 7.39
N GLY A 331 -18.38 -16.52 7.56
CA GLY A 331 -17.42 -16.63 6.47
C GLY A 331 -16.10 -15.95 6.76
N ILE A 332 -15.23 -15.92 5.77
CA ILE A 332 -13.96 -15.21 5.82
C ILE A 332 -14.20 -13.73 5.52
N GLY A 333 -13.72 -12.87 6.40
CA GLY A 333 -13.68 -11.42 6.20
C GLY A 333 -12.27 -10.87 6.35
N LEU A 334 -12.06 -9.68 5.80
CA LEU A 334 -10.83 -8.91 5.89
C LEU A 334 -11.16 -7.56 6.55
N PHE A 335 -10.52 -7.28 7.67
CA PHE A 335 -10.49 -5.97 8.30
C PHE A 335 -9.25 -5.22 7.83
N GLU A 336 -9.40 -3.96 7.47
CA GLU A 336 -8.29 -3.09 7.08
C GLU A 336 -8.41 -1.72 7.76
N LEU A 337 -7.26 -1.18 8.14
CA LEU A 337 -7.13 0.19 8.64
C LEU A 337 -6.04 0.89 7.83
N PHE A 338 -6.37 2.03 7.26
CA PHE A 338 -5.48 2.92 6.53
C PHE A 338 -5.36 4.22 7.30
N ASP A 339 -4.14 4.58 7.70
CA ASP A 339 -3.84 5.88 8.25
C ASP A 339 -3.56 6.84 7.08
N LEU A 340 -4.35 7.92 7.00
CA LEU A 340 -4.23 8.89 5.91
C LEU A 340 -3.15 9.95 6.16
N HIS A 341 -2.49 9.93 7.33
CA HIS A 341 -1.40 10.84 7.74
C HIS A 341 -1.70 12.32 7.49
N THR A 342 -2.98 12.73 7.61
CA THR A 342 -3.42 14.11 7.34
C THR A 342 -3.29 15.05 8.53
N SER A 343 -2.85 14.53 9.69
CA SER A 343 -2.82 15.27 10.96
C SER A 343 -1.70 14.76 11.88
N GLY A 344 -1.46 15.41 13.00
CA GLY A 344 -0.32 15.13 13.90
C GLY A 344 -0.44 13.86 14.76
N GLY A 345 -1.40 12.98 14.49
CA GLY A 345 -1.53 11.65 15.08
C GLY A 345 -1.34 10.56 14.05
N SER A 346 -1.05 9.35 14.50
CA SER A 346 -0.83 8.18 13.66
C SER A 346 -1.42 6.93 14.32
N ALA A 347 -2.01 6.05 13.49
CA ALA A 347 -2.46 4.74 13.93
C ALA A 347 -1.28 3.77 13.96
N VAL A 348 -0.99 3.22 15.12
CA VAL A 348 0.13 2.32 15.35
C VAL A 348 -0.36 0.99 15.92
N ASN A 349 0.40 -0.09 15.71
CA ASN A 349 0.12 -1.41 16.24
C ASN A 349 -1.01 -2.18 15.51
N ILE A 350 -0.75 -3.46 15.31
CA ILE A 350 -1.75 -4.47 14.95
C ILE A 350 -2.01 -5.34 16.16
N SER A 351 -3.27 -5.50 16.53
CA SER A 351 -3.69 -6.45 17.55
C SER A 351 -5.04 -6.99 17.15
N THR A 352 -5.08 -8.15 16.50
CA THR A 352 -6.35 -8.68 16.00
C THR A 352 -6.64 -10.06 16.57
N ARG A 353 -7.82 -10.19 17.17
CA ARG A 353 -8.38 -11.42 17.71
C ARG A 353 -9.37 -12.03 16.73
N GLY A 354 -9.21 -13.32 16.45
CA GLY A 354 -10.10 -14.08 15.59
C GLY A 354 -10.04 -15.57 15.83
N GLN A 355 -10.98 -16.28 15.22
CA GLN A 355 -11.04 -17.75 15.27
C GLN A 355 -10.05 -18.35 14.27
N VAL A 356 -9.25 -19.29 14.74
CA VAL A 356 -8.32 -20.11 13.95
C VAL A 356 -8.89 -21.51 13.78
N PHE A 357 -8.95 -21.96 12.52
CA PHE A 357 -9.33 -23.33 12.16
C PHE A 357 -8.15 -24.05 11.46
N GLY A 358 -8.38 -25.28 11.04
CA GLY A 358 -7.40 -26.04 10.25
C GLY A 358 -7.41 -25.65 8.76
N GLY A 359 -6.33 -26.00 8.05
CA GLY A 359 -6.15 -25.72 6.63
C GLY A 359 -5.99 -24.22 6.34
N ASP A 360 -6.71 -23.68 5.35
CA ASP A 360 -6.58 -22.30 4.92
C ASP A 360 -7.37 -21.29 5.78
N ASN A 361 -8.14 -21.76 6.75
CA ASN A 361 -8.93 -20.91 7.64
C ASN A 361 -8.12 -20.49 8.88
N VAL A 362 -6.97 -19.88 8.64
CA VAL A 362 -6.03 -19.35 9.63
C VAL A 362 -6.29 -17.86 9.89
N LEU A 363 -5.72 -17.32 10.95
CA LEU A 363 -5.73 -15.88 11.19
C LEU A 363 -4.49 -15.26 10.55
N ILE A 364 -4.68 -14.22 9.75
CA ILE A 364 -3.61 -13.59 8.97
C ILE A 364 -3.57 -12.09 9.27
N GLY A 365 -2.45 -11.61 9.82
CA GLY A 365 -2.15 -10.19 9.97
C GLY A 365 -1.23 -9.72 8.83
N GLY A 366 -1.64 -8.69 8.10
CA GLY A 366 -0.83 -8.05 7.07
C GLY A 366 -0.41 -6.65 7.51
N PHE A 367 0.81 -6.25 7.14
CA PHE A 367 1.32 -4.91 7.40
C PHE A 367 2.34 -4.48 6.35
N ILE A 368 2.50 -3.18 6.21
CA ILE A 368 3.45 -2.56 5.30
C ILE A 368 4.53 -1.84 6.12
N VAL A 369 5.79 -2.19 5.88
CA VAL A 369 6.94 -1.42 6.36
C VAL A 369 7.20 -0.32 5.34
N GLY A 370 6.96 0.94 5.74
CA GLY A 370 7.20 2.11 4.89
C GLY A 370 8.70 2.40 4.70
N ALA A 371 9.05 3.02 3.57
CA ALA A 371 10.41 3.53 3.32
C ALA A 371 10.71 4.75 4.20
N PRO A 372 12.00 5.18 4.38
CA PRO A 372 13.19 4.57 3.75
C PRO A 372 13.84 3.46 4.59
N ASP A 373 13.52 3.35 5.87
CA ASP A 373 14.32 2.57 6.83
C ASP A 373 13.73 1.20 7.11
N SER A 374 14.63 0.24 7.40
CA SER A 374 14.24 -1.07 7.91
C SER A 374 13.62 -0.93 9.30
N LYS A 375 12.63 -1.77 9.62
CA LYS A 375 11.96 -1.84 10.91
C LYS A 375 12.28 -3.12 11.63
N THR A 376 12.54 -3.03 12.94
CA THR A 376 12.58 -4.20 13.80
C THR A 376 11.21 -4.38 14.44
N VAL A 377 10.57 -5.50 14.14
CA VAL A 377 9.23 -5.83 14.62
C VAL A 377 9.25 -7.08 15.48
N VAL A 378 8.37 -7.11 16.48
CA VAL A 378 7.97 -8.34 17.18
C VAL A 378 6.59 -8.74 16.71
N ALA A 379 6.47 -9.95 16.16
CA ALA A 379 5.18 -10.56 15.87
C ALA A 379 4.88 -11.65 16.90
N ARG A 380 3.64 -11.67 17.43
CA ARG A 380 3.20 -12.62 18.44
C ARG A 380 1.90 -13.30 18.06
N ALA A 381 1.74 -14.56 18.47
CA ALA A 381 0.47 -15.25 18.46
C ALA A 381 0.14 -15.70 19.89
N ILE A 382 -0.91 -15.12 20.44
CA ILE A 382 -1.38 -15.37 21.79
C ILE A 382 -2.59 -16.28 21.73
N GLY A 383 -2.62 -17.31 22.55
CA GLY A 383 -3.70 -18.29 22.61
C GLY A 383 -4.08 -18.66 24.03
N PRO A 384 -3.33 -19.57 24.71
CA PRO A 384 -3.68 -20.07 26.04
C PRO A 384 -3.98 -18.98 27.07
N SER A 385 -3.20 -17.90 27.10
CA SER A 385 -3.36 -16.81 28.08
C SER A 385 -4.67 -16.01 27.87
N LEU A 386 -5.31 -16.05 26.69
CA LEU A 386 -6.61 -15.42 26.45
C LEU A 386 -7.70 -16.02 27.33
N GLY A 387 -7.58 -17.29 27.77
CA GLY A 387 -8.49 -17.91 28.71
C GLY A 387 -8.59 -17.16 30.05
N GLY A 388 -7.46 -16.60 30.53
CA GLY A 388 -7.41 -15.73 31.70
C GLY A 388 -8.15 -14.39 31.52
N ALA A 389 -8.32 -13.94 30.30
CA ALA A 389 -9.10 -12.75 29.93
C ALA A 389 -10.57 -13.07 29.60
N GLY A 390 -11.05 -14.31 29.86
CA GLY A 390 -12.44 -14.72 29.67
C GLY A 390 -12.79 -15.14 28.24
N VAL A 391 -11.80 -15.29 27.34
CA VAL A 391 -12.04 -15.77 25.99
C VAL A 391 -12.37 -17.27 26.02
N ALA A 392 -13.54 -17.63 25.47
CA ALA A 392 -13.93 -19.02 25.32
C ALA A 392 -13.11 -19.71 24.21
N ASN A 393 -12.73 -20.98 24.43
CA ASN A 393 -12.00 -21.81 23.48
C ASN A 393 -10.71 -21.12 22.92
N PRO A 394 -9.79 -20.65 23.75
CA PRO A 394 -8.55 -20.10 23.27
C PRO A 394 -7.75 -21.17 22.51
N LEU A 395 -7.00 -20.77 21.49
CA LEU A 395 -6.12 -21.67 20.74
C LEU A 395 -5.04 -22.22 21.70
N SER A 396 -4.97 -23.53 21.84
CA SER A 396 -4.18 -24.17 22.90
C SER A 396 -2.68 -24.15 22.63
N ASP A 397 -2.26 -23.97 21.36
CA ASP A 397 -0.87 -24.07 20.92
C ASP A 397 -0.72 -23.33 19.59
N PRO A 398 -0.52 -21.98 19.60
CA PRO A 398 -0.43 -21.17 18.38
C PRO A 398 0.98 -21.20 17.79
N THR A 399 1.08 -21.27 16.46
CA THR A 399 2.31 -21.05 15.69
C THR A 399 2.25 -19.76 14.91
N THR A 400 3.40 -19.17 14.62
CA THR A 400 3.54 -17.96 13.82
C THR A 400 4.49 -18.19 12.65
N GLU A 401 4.07 -17.80 11.44
CA GLU A 401 4.93 -17.68 10.27
C GLU A 401 4.95 -16.24 9.80
N LEU A 402 6.13 -15.65 9.62
CA LEU A 402 6.33 -14.36 8.98
C LEU A 402 6.77 -14.60 7.53
N ARG A 403 6.05 -13.96 6.60
CA ARG A 403 6.29 -14.08 5.15
C ARG A 403 6.44 -12.70 4.51
N ASP A 404 7.22 -12.62 3.43
CA ASP A 404 7.33 -11.43 2.61
C ASP A 404 6.13 -11.27 1.64
N GLY A 405 6.11 -10.16 0.87
CA GLY A 405 5.05 -9.85 -0.09
C GLY A 405 4.92 -10.86 -1.25
N ASN A 406 5.91 -11.75 -1.43
CA ASN A 406 5.88 -12.84 -2.42
C ASN A 406 5.43 -14.17 -1.79
N GLY A 407 5.10 -14.18 -0.49
CA GLY A 407 4.74 -15.37 0.26
C GLY A 407 5.93 -16.23 0.71
N LEU A 408 7.18 -15.79 0.53
CA LEU A 408 8.36 -16.51 0.99
C LEU A 408 8.44 -16.46 2.52
N LEU A 409 8.64 -17.62 3.15
CA LEU A 409 8.84 -17.72 4.58
C LEU A 409 10.17 -17.05 5.00
N ILE A 410 10.08 -16.05 5.86
CA ILE A 410 11.21 -15.35 6.46
C ILE A 410 11.62 -16.04 7.77
N GLN A 411 10.66 -16.25 8.67
CA GLN A 411 10.87 -16.84 9.99
C GLN A 411 9.60 -17.52 10.48
N SER A 412 9.74 -18.51 11.33
CA SER A 412 8.61 -19.14 12.04
C SER A 412 8.99 -19.43 13.48
N ASN A 413 7.99 -19.48 14.34
CA ASN A 413 8.13 -19.87 15.75
C ASN A 413 6.89 -20.62 16.20
N ASP A 414 7.09 -21.53 17.14
CA ASP A 414 6.04 -22.30 17.81
C ASP A 414 5.99 -21.88 19.29
N ASP A 415 7.00 -22.23 20.06
CA ASP A 415 7.16 -21.86 21.46
C ASP A 415 8.15 -20.68 21.59
N TRP A 416 7.70 -19.51 22.04
CA TRP A 416 8.52 -18.28 22.02
C TRP A 416 9.85 -18.41 22.76
N GLN A 417 9.90 -19.22 23.86
CA GLN A 417 11.10 -19.41 24.67
C GLN A 417 12.20 -20.23 23.97
N GLN A 418 11.84 -20.98 22.93
CA GLN A 418 12.76 -21.79 22.15
C GLN A 418 13.35 -21.01 20.96
N GLY A 419 12.83 -19.85 20.67
CA GLY A 419 13.33 -18.96 19.60
C GLY A 419 14.67 -18.31 19.95
N PRO A 420 15.49 -17.95 18.95
CA PRO A 420 16.78 -17.29 19.16
C PRO A 420 16.65 -15.94 19.84
N ASP A 421 15.53 -15.28 19.71
CA ASP A 421 15.28 -13.90 20.13
C ASP A 421 14.53 -13.78 21.47
N ALA A 422 14.29 -14.90 22.16
CA ALA A 422 13.52 -14.97 23.41
C ALA A 422 13.98 -13.94 24.47
N ASN A 423 15.31 -13.79 24.64
CA ASN A 423 15.86 -12.85 25.59
C ASN A 423 15.58 -11.38 25.22
N THR A 424 15.66 -11.04 23.93
CA THR A 424 15.38 -9.69 23.44
C THR A 424 13.90 -9.37 23.59
N ILE A 425 13.02 -10.26 23.13
CA ILE A 425 11.56 -10.13 23.26
C ILE A 425 11.15 -9.95 24.73
N SER A 426 11.83 -10.68 25.66
CA SER A 426 11.59 -10.55 27.10
C SER A 426 12.11 -9.22 27.66
N ALA A 427 13.26 -8.74 27.20
CA ALA A 427 13.83 -7.46 27.63
C ALA A 427 12.97 -6.26 27.20
N ASP A 428 12.33 -6.37 26.02
CA ASP A 428 11.41 -5.36 25.48
C ASP A 428 10.00 -5.43 26.12
N GLY A 429 9.78 -6.35 27.07
CA GLY A 429 8.51 -6.51 27.77
C GLY A 429 7.38 -7.11 26.90
N LEU A 430 7.73 -7.70 25.75
CA LEU A 430 6.79 -8.26 24.79
C LEU A 430 6.70 -9.79 24.86
N ALA A 431 7.35 -10.43 25.84
CA ALA A 431 7.29 -11.87 26.02
C ALA A 431 5.85 -12.35 26.28
N PRO A 432 5.33 -13.35 25.52
CA PRO A 432 4.07 -14.00 25.87
C PRO A 432 4.10 -14.59 27.28
N THR A 433 2.94 -14.70 27.92
CA THR A 433 2.86 -15.18 29.30
C THR A 433 2.80 -16.70 29.42
N ASP A 434 2.33 -17.38 28.40
CA ASP A 434 2.30 -18.85 28.33
C ASP A 434 3.48 -19.35 27.47
N PRO A 435 4.24 -20.38 27.90
CA PRO A 435 5.37 -20.90 27.13
C PRO A 435 5.02 -21.50 25.77
N LYS A 436 3.78 -21.88 25.54
CA LYS A 436 3.27 -22.43 24.28
C LYS A 436 2.84 -21.34 23.28
N GLU A 437 2.84 -20.09 23.70
CA GLU A 437 2.55 -18.99 22.79
C GLU A 437 3.77 -18.70 21.91
N SER A 438 3.51 -18.18 20.72
CA SER A 438 4.55 -17.93 19.74
C SER A 438 4.95 -16.45 19.70
N ALA A 439 6.25 -16.19 19.54
CA ALA A 439 6.77 -14.86 19.24
C ALA A 439 8.06 -14.95 18.41
N LEU A 440 8.22 -14.00 17.50
CA LEU A 440 9.44 -13.84 16.70
C LEU A 440 9.81 -12.37 16.59
N LEU A 441 11.10 -12.11 16.40
CA LEU A 441 11.65 -10.78 16.17
C LEU A 441 12.36 -10.78 14.83
N ALA A 442 12.06 -9.76 13.97
CA ALA A 442 12.65 -9.64 12.66
C ALA A 442 12.96 -8.18 12.33
N THR A 443 14.10 -7.95 11.67
CA THR A 443 14.39 -6.65 11.04
C THR A 443 14.03 -6.73 9.56
N LEU A 444 13.06 -5.94 9.15
CA LEU A 444 12.42 -5.99 7.85
C LEU A 444 12.73 -4.72 7.04
N THR A 445 13.07 -4.88 5.77
CA THR A 445 13.22 -3.77 4.83
C THR A 445 11.84 -3.23 4.41
N PRO A 446 11.75 -2.03 3.84
CA PRO A 446 10.47 -1.55 3.27
C PRO A 446 9.83 -2.58 2.34
N GLY A 447 8.53 -2.84 2.54
CA GLY A 447 7.79 -3.85 1.78
C GLY A 447 6.55 -4.36 2.51
N ASN A 448 5.83 -5.28 1.84
CA ASN A 448 4.62 -5.92 2.37
C ASN A 448 4.99 -7.20 3.12
N TYR A 449 4.35 -7.44 4.25
CA TYR A 449 4.59 -8.60 5.11
C TYR A 449 3.29 -9.20 5.63
N THR A 450 3.35 -10.49 5.91
CA THR A 450 2.20 -11.24 6.42
C THR A 450 2.63 -12.12 7.59
N VAL A 451 1.88 -12.05 8.68
CA VAL A 451 1.99 -12.94 9.85
C VAL A 451 0.82 -13.91 9.81
N ILE A 452 1.10 -15.19 9.68
CA ILE A 452 0.11 -16.26 9.66
C ILE A 452 0.10 -16.95 11.01
N VAL A 453 -1.05 -17.00 11.66
CA VAL A 453 -1.26 -17.71 12.93
C VAL A 453 -2.10 -18.95 12.69
N SER A 454 -1.54 -20.10 13.04
CA SER A 454 -2.22 -21.40 12.98
C SER A 454 -2.03 -22.15 14.30
N GLY A 455 -2.74 -23.27 14.47
CA GLY A 455 -2.56 -24.16 15.63
C GLY A 455 -1.66 -25.33 15.31
N VAL A 456 -0.86 -25.75 16.27
CA VAL A 456 -0.05 -26.97 16.15
C VAL A 456 -0.93 -28.19 15.84
N GLY A 457 -0.58 -28.93 14.79
CA GLY A 457 -1.31 -30.09 14.33
C GLY A 457 -2.74 -29.77 13.85
N THR A 458 -3.75 -30.12 14.61
CA THR A 458 -5.17 -29.88 14.31
C THR A 458 -5.83 -28.96 15.34
N ALA A 459 -5.04 -28.24 16.13
CA ALA A 459 -5.57 -27.36 17.16
C ALA A 459 -6.36 -26.21 16.49
N THR A 460 -7.51 -25.92 17.08
CA THR A 460 -8.41 -24.83 16.67
C THR A 460 -8.83 -24.03 17.89
N GLY A 461 -9.14 -22.74 17.72
CA GLY A 461 -9.53 -21.90 18.84
C GLY A 461 -9.36 -20.41 18.51
N VAL A 462 -9.66 -19.58 19.48
CA VAL A 462 -9.47 -18.12 19.35
C VAL A 462 -8.00 -17.77 19.62
N ALA A 463 -7.41 -17.03 18.71
CA ALA A 463 -6.06 -16.48 18.87
C ALA A 463 -6.04 -14.97 18.70
N LEU A 464 -4.97 -14.34 19.19
CA LEU A 464 -4.67 -12.94 18.97
C LEU A 464 -3.33 -12.87 18.21
N VAL A 465 -3.31 -12.21 17.05
CA VAL A 465 -2.10 -11.83 16.34
C VAL A 465 -1.75 -10.39 16.67
N GLU A 466 -0.48 -10.15 16.98
CA GLU A 466 0.02 -8.80 17.29
C GLU A 466 1.33 -8.54 16.55
N VAL A 467 1.51 -7.31 16.08
CA VAL A 467 2.77 -6.83 15.51
C VAL A 467 3.13 -5.50 16.16
N TYR A 468 4.31 -5.42 16.73
CA TYR A 468 4.87 -4.25 17.39
C TYR A 468 6.09 -3.76 16.64
N ASP A 469 6.14 -2.48 16.31
CA ASP A 469 7.32 -1.80 15.82
C ASP A 469 8.19 -1.36 17.01
N LEU A 470 9.41 -1.91 17.12
CA LEU A 470 10.37 -1.57 18.19
C LEU A 470 11.20 -0.33 17.88
N SER A 471 11.14 0.20 16.67
CA SER A 471 11.88 1.41 16.29
C SER A 471 11.21 2.69 16.84
N THR A 472 9.99 2.57 17.34
CA THR A 472 9.30 3.61 18.12
C THR A 472 9.53 3.32 19.60
N SER A 473 10.64 3.78 20.18
CA SER A 473 10.75 3.77 21.66
C SER A 473 9.67 4.67 22.26
N PRO A 474 9.05 4.25 23.40
CA PRO A 474 8.03 5.02 24.08
C PRO A 474 8.55 6.35 24.61
#